data_07c5bdfee3d2a19ce7a24c4173d7a2c9
#
_entry.id   07c5bdfee3d2a19ce7a24c4173d7a2c9
#
_cell.length_a   1.000
_cell.length_b   1.000
_cell.length_c   1.000
_cell.angle_alpha   90.00
_cell.angle_beta   90.00
_cell.angle_gamma   90.00
#
_symmetry.space_group_name_H-M   'P 1'
#
loop_
_entity.id
_entity.type
_entity.pdbx_description
1 polymer ?
#
loop_
_entity_poly.entity_id
_entity_poly.type
_entity_poly.pdbx_seq_one_letter_code
_entity_poly.pdbx_strand_id
1 'polypeptide(L)'
;SALKGGEITAWLERRVLESDHFAVDKGGALFYYKSGVYSDGGKRYLHQLIKKILKDEEAEEKSTKHYRNEVEESLKIDAPRLWETPPQNRICLRNGILNLDTGEVAPHSPGDWLMNRSLLIKHDPDAKGTAWRNFLESVMPDDAGATVGFELLAYLLGLAKDRRKAIYFYGGPNTGKSTLIDNIVEGIFGESNTRHIALQKLESCSFARADLFGRRLNVCADLPAQPLKGVSVFKQITGGDRMYAERKHEQGFDFTPHCHLLFSGNGPIIAPGAGEAFWDRWIVIPFSNTFSKSTASHIPKEELDAELRDPRELSALLNEVLPIIREGREVTQTASMKQALDRMRRHGEEEKTADEQKVVFPPAAGDGAAEGQWEEPIRD
;
A
#
# COMPACT_ATOMS: atom_id res chain seq x y z
N SER A 1 6.56 -7.63 -49.50
CA SER A 1 7.86 -6.96 -49.62
C SER A 1 8.52 -6.94 -48.26
N ALA A 2 9.80 -7.35 -48.18
CA ALA A 2 10.54 -7.36 -46.92
C ALA A 2 10.67 -5.93 -46.37
N LEU A 3 10.02 -5.64 -45.25
CA LEU A 3 10.17 -4.38 -44.51
C LEU A 3 11.64 -4.17 -44.13
N LYS A 4 12.18 -2.98 -44.33
CA LYS A 4 13.54 -2.61 -43.92
C LYS A 4 13.55 -2.07 -42.49
N GLY A 5 14.69 -2.04 -41.81
CA GLY A 5 14.87 -1.77 -40.37
C GLY A 5 13.87 -0.82 -39.68
N GLY A 6 13.85 0.47 -40.04
CA GLY A 6 12.91 1.43 -39.45
C GLY A 6 11.42 1.20 -39.79
N GLU A 7 11.15 0.59 -40.97
CA GLU A 7 9.78 0.21 -41.34
C GLU A 7 9.25 -0.95 -40.49
N ILE A 8 10.14 -1.85 -40.01
CA ILE A 8 9.77 -2.96 -39.12
C ILE A 8 9.38 -2.42 -37.73
N THR A 9 10.14 -1.49 -37.17
CA THR A 9 9.84 -0.90 -35.85
C THR A 9 8.50 -0.17 -35.88
N ALA A 10 8.26 0.69 -36.89
CA ALA A 10 6.99 1.41 -37.02
C ALA A 10 5.80 0.47 -37.29
N TRP A 11 6.01 -0.60 -38.03
CA TRP A 11 4.98 -1.62 -38.29
C TRP A 11 4.66 -2.38 -36.99
N LEU A 12 5.68 -2.83 -36.23
CA LEU A 12 5.51 -3.52 -34.97
C LEU A 12 4.77 -2.65 -33.94
N GLU A 13 5.16 -1.38 -33.82
CA GLU A 13 4.51 -0.43 -32.94
C GLU A 13 3.01 -0.29 -33.21
N ARG A 14 2.67 -0.11 -34.51
CA ARG A 14 1.26 -0.06 -34.92
C ARG A 14 0.49 -1.32 -34.53
N ARG A 15 1.04 -2.51 -34.80
CA ARG A 15 0.41 -3.80 -34.47
C ARG A 15 0.27 -3.99 -32.96
N VAL A 16 1.25 -3.54 -32.19
CA VAL A 16 1.20 -3.56 -30.72
C VAL A 16 0.07 -2.67 -30.21
N LEU A 17 -0.06 -1.43 -30.71
CA LEU A 17 -1.09 -0.48 -30.30
C LEU A 17 -2.50 -0.86 -30.79
N GLU A 18 -2.60 -1.60 -31.90
CA GLU A 18 -3.86 -2.22 -32.34
C GLU A 18 -4.31 -3.37 -31.42
N SER A 19 -3.35 -4.04 -30.78
CA SER A 19 -3.61 -5.20 -29.94
C SER A 19 -3.88 -4.86 -28.49
N ASP A 20 -3.15 -3.86 -27.93
CA ASP A 20 -3.18 -3.54 -26.51
C ASP A 20 -2.84 -2.08 -26.22
N HIS A 21 -3.16 -1.64 -24.99
CA HIS A 21 -2.88 -0.28 -24.54
C HIS A 21 -1.76 -0.28 -23.50
N PHE A 22 -0.90 0.73 -23.60
CA PHE A 22 0.24 0.93 -22.71
C PHE A 22 0.19 2.32 -22.10
N ALA A 23 0.82 2.47 -20.92
CA ALA A 23 1.05 3.73 -20.27
C ALA A 23 2.41 3.72 -19.56
N VAL A 24 2.95 4.88 -19.26
CA VAL A 24 4.20 5.03 -18.52
C VAL A 24 3.94 5.73 -17.20
N ASP A 25 4.65 5.33 -16.16
CA ASP A 25 4.65 6.09 -14.92
C ASP A 25 5.69 7.22 -14.96
N LYS A 26 5.77 7.98 -13.87
CA LYS A 26 6.71 9.09 -13.74
C LYS A 26 8.18 8.64 -13.76
N GLY A 27 8.47 7.44 -13.30
CA GLY A 27 9.81 6.84 -13.33
C GLY A 27 10.20 6.25 -14.68
N GLY A 28 9.32 6.32 -15.71
CA GLY A 28 9.55 5.76 -17.03
C GLY A 28 9.30 4.26 -17.14
N ALA A 29 8.71 3.63 -16.13
CA ALA A 29 8.34 2.23 -16.20
C ALA A 29 7.08 2.04 -17.07
N LEU A 30 7.11 1.02 -17.95
CA LEU A 30 6.02 0.70 -18.85
C LEU A 30 4.99 -0.20 -18.17
N PHE A 31 3.72 0.15 -18.30
CA PHE A 31 2.54 -0.58 -17.85
C PHE A 31 1.69 -0.98 -19.05
N TYR A 32 0.92 -2.07 -18.92
CA TYR A 32 -0.03 -2.52 -19.93
C TYR A 32 -1.44 -2.61 -19.35
N TYR A 33 -2.45 -2.32 -20.17
CA TYR A 33 -3.85 -2.34 -19.74
C TYR A 33 -4.37 -3.77 -19.62
N LYS A 34 -4.98 -4.09 -18.49
CA LYS A 34 -5.57 -5.40 -18.26
C LYS A 34 -6.67 -5.30 -17.20
N SER A 35 -7.83 -5.90 -17.49
CA SER A 35 -8.95 -6.00 -16.53
C SER A 35 -9.34 -4.67 -15.90
N GLY A 36 -9.36 -3.59 -16.68
CA GLY A 36 -9.80 -2.27 -16.26
C GLY A 36 -8.72 -1.36 -15.66
N VAL A 37 -7.47 -1.82 -15.54
CA VAL A 37 -6.37 -1.05 -14.96
C VAL A 37 -5.05 -1.29 -15.71
N TYR A 38 -4.10 -0.38 -15.50
CA TYR A 38 -2.74 -0.56 -15.96
C TYR A 38 -1.93 -1.41 -14.98
N SER A 39 -1.37 -2.51 -15.45
CA SER A 39 -0.65 -3.51 -14.65
C SER A 39 0.87 -3.37 -14.80
N ASP A 40 1.60 -3.69 -13.74
CA ASP A 40 3.07 -3.75 -13.74
C ASP A 40 3.60 -4.77 -14.76
N GLY A 41 4.86 -4.61 -15.17
CA GLY A 41 5.53 -5.57 -16.05
C GLY A 41 5.29 -5.36 -17.54
N GLY A 42 4.88 -4.15 -17.95
CA GLY A 42 4.59 -3.77 -19.33
C GLY A 42 5.72 -4.07 -20.30
N LYS A 43 6.98 -3.88 -19.90
CA LYS A 43 8.15 -4.27 -20.72
C LYS A 43 8.15 -5.75 -21.06
N ARG A 44 7.98 -6.62 -20.08
CA ARG A 44 7.96 -8.07 -20.30
C ARG A 44 6.78 -8.46 -21.19
N TYR A 45 5.61 -7.89 -20.90
CA TYR A 45 4.40 -8.12 -21.66
C TYR A 45 4.57 -7.67 -23.12
N LEU A 46 5.09 -6.46 -23.36
CA LEU A 46 5.38 -5.93 -24.68
C LEU A 46 6.29 -6.88 -25.49
N HIS A 47 7.38 -7.34 -24.88
CA HIS A 47 8.30 -8.26 -25.56
C HIS A 47 7.66 -9.61 -25.90
N GLN A 48 6.74 -10.10 -25.06
CA GLN A 48 5.96 -11.31 -25.35
C GLN A 48 4.94 -11.07 -26.47
N LEU A 49 4.26 -9.92 -26.46
CA LEU A 49 3.31 -9.52 -27.50
C LEU A 49 3.99 -9.36 -28.87
N ILE A 50 5.14 -8.67 -28.94
CA ILE A 50 5.93 -8.56 -30.17
C ILE A 50 6.30 -9.94 -30.71
N LYS A 51 6.76 -10.83 -29.82
CA LYS A 51 7.13 -12.19 -30.24
C LYS A 51 5.92 -12.96 -30.80
N LYS A 52 4.75 -12.79 -30.19
CA LYS A 52 3.49 -13.39 -30.66
C LYS A 52 3.09 -12.83 -32.01
N ILE A 53 3.08 -11.50 -32.18
CA ILE A 53 2.76 -10.82 -33.44
C ILE A 53 3.67 -11.34 -34.57
N LEU A 54 4.99 -11.39 -34.34
CA LEU A 54 5.94 -11.87 -35.34
C LEU A 54 5.74 -13.35 -35.68
N LYS A 55 5.32 -14.17 -34.73
CA LYS A 55 4.99 -15.58 -34.98
C LYS A 55 3.72 -15.71 -35.83
N ASP A 56 2.69 -14.94 -35.51
CA ASP A 56 1.41 -14.96 -36.23
C ASP A 56 1.58 -14.47 -37.69
N GLU A 57 2.60 -13.63 -37.94
CA GLU A 57 2.96 -13.11 -39.28
C GLU A 57 4.09 -13.92 -39.96
N GLU A 58 4.45 -15.10 -39.45
CA GLU A 58 5.52 -15.97 -39.99
C GLU A 58 6.88 -15.25 -40.16
N ALA A 59 7.21 -14.31 -39.26
CA ALA A 59 8.39 -13.45 -39.30
C ALA A 59 9.25 -13.58 -38.03
N GLU A 60 9.30 -14.77 -37.41
CA GLU A 60 9.97 -15.02 -36.12
C GLU A 60 11.46 -14.64 -36.14
N GLU A 61 12.14 -14.76 -37.28
CA GLU A 61 13.55 -14.38 -37.45
C GLU A 61 13.81 -12.89 -37.16
N LYS A 62 12.76 -12.05 -37.23
CA LYS A 62 12.83 -10.61 -36.92
C LYS A 62 12.68 -10.32 -35.42
N SER A 63 12.45 -11.32 -34.57
CA SER A 63 12.31 -11.15 -33.12
C SER A 63 13.66 -10.88 -32.42
N THR A 64 14.37 -9.83 -32.85
CA THR A 64 15.66 -9.45 -32.27
C THR A 64 15.49 -8.58 -31.01
N LYS A 65 16.52 -8.56 -30.16
CA LYS A 65 16.57 -7.65 -29.00
C LYS A 65 16.51 -6.18 -29.42
N HIS A 66 17.13 -5.87 -30.57
CA HIS A 66 17.17 -4.53 -31.15
C HIS A 66 15.75 -4.00 -31.41
N TYR A 67 14.95 -4.68 -32.24
CA TYR A 67 13.59 -4.22 -32.54
C TYR A 67 12.68 -4.15 -31.34
N ARG A 68 12.78 -5.10 -30.39
CA ARG A 68 12.01 -5.05 -29.15
C ARG A 68 12.32 -3.81 -28.32
N ASN A 69 13.61 -3.45 -28.22
CA ASN A 69 14.02 -2.27 -27.47
C ASN A 69 13.62 -0.97 -28.18
N GLU A 70 13.72 -0.90 -29.50
CA GLU A 70 13.28 0.28 -30.25
C GLU A 70 11.78 0.54 -30.10
N VAL A 71 10.95 -0.50 -30.22
CA VAL A 71 9.49 -0.39 -29.98
C VAL A 71 9.21 0.01 -28.53
N GLU A 72 9.96 -0.54 -27.55
CA GLU A 72 9.81 -0.15 -26.14
C GLU A 72 10.11 1.33 -25.93
N GLU A 73 11.21 1.83 -26.47
CA GLU A 73 11.59 3.24 -26.32
C GLU A 73 10.60 4.18 -27.05
N SER A 74 10.14 3.82 -28.23
CA SER A 74 9.12 4.59 -28.96
C SER A 74 7.82 4.66 -28.15
N LEU A 75 7.32 3.51 -27.66
CA LEU A 75 6.12 3.47 -26.84
C LEU A 75 6.24 4.29 -25.56
N LYS A 76 7.41 4.32 -24.91
CA LYS A 76 7.62 5.15 -23.72
C LYS A 76 7.53 6.64 -23.98
N ILE A 77 7.82 7.08 -25.20
CA ILE A 77 7.70 8.49 -25.62
C ILE A 77 6.24 8.85 -25.84
N ASP A 78 5.48 7.98 -26.52
CA ASP A 78 4.13 8.30 -26.99
C ASP A 78 3.00 7.85 -26.07
N ALA A 79 3.25 6.86 -25.19
CA ALA A 79 2.24 6.35 -24.27
C ALA A 79 1.78 7.41 -23.26
N PRO A 80 0.46 7.42 -22.91
CA PRO A 80 -0.06 8.31 -21.88
C PRO A 80 0.62 8.06 -20.53
N ARG A 81 0.71 9.12 -19.73
CA ARG A 81 1.25 9.00 -18.37
C ARG A 81 0.17 8.57 -17.38
N LEU A 82 0.53 7.62 -16.54
CA LEU A 82 -0.32 7.27 -15.39
C LEU A 82 -0.50 8.48 -14.48
N TRP A 83 -1.70 8.61 -13.94
CA TRP A 83 -1.98 9.67 -12.97
C TRP A 83 -1.19 9.42 -11.67
N GLU A 84 -0.57 10.47 -11.16
CA GLU A 84 0.08 10.44 -9.85
C GLU A 84 -0.96 10.53 -8.72
N THR A 85 -1.95 11.38 -8.91
CA THR A 85 -3.04 11.60 -7.95
C THR A 85 -4.31 10.92 -8.44
N PRO A 86 -4.90 10.04 -7.63
CA PRO A 86 -6.17 9.43 -7.99
C PRO A 86 -7.30 10.47 -8.01
N PRO A 87 -8.29 10.33 -8.92
CA PRO A 87 -9.47 11.19 -8.92
C PRO A 87 -10.26 11.00 -7.61
N GLN A 88 -10.75 12.10 -7.05
CA GLN A 88 -11.37 12.12 -5.72
C GLN A 88 -12.77 11.50 -5.68
N ASN A 89 -13.45 11.51 -6.83
CA ASN A 89 -14.85 11.10 -6.95
C ASN A 89 -15.05 9.81 -7.74
N ARG A 90 -14.01 9.02 -7.96
CA ARG A 90 -14.11 7.78 -8.73
C ARG A 90 -13.35 6.65 -8.05
N ILE A 91 -13.92 5.45 -8.10
CA ILE A 91 -13.28 4.20 -7.65
C ILE A 91 -13.38 3.17 -8.78
N CYS A 92 -12.25 2.60 -9.17
CA CYS A 92 -12.25 1.49 -10.10
C CYS A 92 -12.58 0.19 -9.37
N LEU A 93 -13.60 -0.50 -9.83
CA LEU A 93 -14.11 -1.77 -9.33
C LEU A 93 -13.96 -2.86 -10.39
N ARG A 94 -14.23 -4.12 -10.06
CA ARG A 94 -14.16 -5.22 -11.03
C ARG A 94 -15.16 -5.09 -12.20
N ASN A 95 -16.29 -4.45 -11.99
CA ASN A 95 -17.34 -4.29 -13.00
C ASN A 95 -17.43 -2.90 -13.63
N GLY A 96 -16.49 -2.01 -13.33
CA GLY A 96 -16.44 -0.68 -13.95
C GLY A 96 -15.85 0.39 -13.03
N ILE A 97 -16.01 1.63 -13.43
CA ILE A 97 -15.57 2.81 -12.69
C ILE A 97 -16.80 3.43 -12.01
N LEU A 98 -16.88 3.30 -10.69
CA LEU A 98 -17.95 3.89 -9.87
C LEU A 98 -17.69 5.39 -9.70
N ASN A 99 -18.68 6.19 -10.07
CA ASN A 99 -18.73 7.61 -9.73
C ASN A 99 -19.37 7.77 -8.34
N LEU A 100 -18.64 8.36 -7.40
CA LEU A 100 -19.11 8.53 -6.01
C LEU A 100 -20.23 9.55 -5.89
N ASP A 101 -20.28 10.55 -6.78
CA ASP A 101 -21.29 11.62 -6.73
C ASP A 101 -22.65 11.10 -7.22
N THR A 102 -22.66 10.35 -8.34
CA THR A 102 -23.89 9.84 -8.95
C THR A 102 -24.27 8.43 -8.50
N GLY A 103 -23.30 7.61 -8.08
CA GLY A 103 -23.50 6.19 -7.79
C GLY A 103 -23.51 5.29 -9.03
N GLU A 104 -23.30 5.86 -10.22
CA GLU A 104 -23.30 5.11 -11.48
C GLU A 104 -21.96 4.42 -11.72
N VAL A 105 -22.00 3.23 -12.32
CA VAL A 105 -20.82 2.47 -12.73
C VAL A 105 -20.69 2.55 -14.26
N ALA A 106 -19.67 3.25 -14.72
CA ALA A 106 -19.31 3.31 -16.13
C ALA A 106 -18.44 2.10 -16.52
N PRO A 107 -18.51 1.61 -17.77
CA PRO A 107 -17.60 0.57 -18.27
C PRO A 107 -16.14 0.96 -18.13
N HIS A 108 -15.26 -0.03 -17.99
CA HIS A 108 -13.82 0.20 -18.03
C HIS A 108 -13.36 0.73 -19.40
N SER A 109 -12.49 1.73 -19.36
CA SER A 109 -11.85 2.30 -20.57
C SER A 109 -10.39 2.62 -20.29
N PRO A 110 -9.46 2.28 -21.19
CA PRO A 110 -8.04 2.59 -21.01
C PRO A 110 -7.73 4.09 -21.00
N GLY A 111 -8.59 4.94 -21.59
CA GLY A 111 -8.45 6.40 -21.55
C GLY A 111 -9.02 7.05 -20.30
N ASP A 112 -10.02 6.42 -19.68
CA ASP A 112 -10.79 7.01 -18.57
C ASP A 112 -10.20 6.66 -17.19
N TRP A 113 -9.29 5.68 -17.12
CA TRP A 113 -8.64 5.25 -15.87
C TRP A 113 -7.15 4.99 -16.07
N LEU A 114 -6.36 6.04 -16.03
CA LEU A 114 -4.89 5.97 -16.16
C LEU A 114 -4.22 5.67 -14.82
N MET A 115 -4.60 4.54 -14.20
CA MET A 115 -4.06 4.08 -12.93
C MET A 115 -3.91 2.55 -12.88
N ASN A 116 -3.07 2.10 -11.96
CA ASN A 116 -2.89 0.68 -11.63
C ASN A 116 -3.71 0.23 -10.40
N ARG A 117 -4.81 0.92 -10.09
CA ARG A 117 -5.58 0.74 -8.86
C ARG A 117 -7.01 0.32 -9.20
N SER A 118 -7.43 -0.83 -8.68
CA SER A 118 -8.82 -1.25 -8.66
C SER A 118 -9.11 -2.01 -7.37
N LEU A 119 -10.37 -2.07 -6.98
CA LEU A 119 -10.81 -2.96 -5.89
C LEU A 119 -11.32 -4.27 -6.48
N LEU A 120 -11.22 -5.33 -5.70
CA LEU A 120 -11.72 -6.66 -6.09
C LEU A 120 -13.24 -6.77 -6.04
N ILE A 121 -13.92 -5.75 -5.59
CA ILE A 121 -15.37 -5.66 -5.40
C ILE A 121 -16.07 -5.43 -6.74
N LYS A 122 -17.24 -6.04 -6.92
CA LYS A 122 -18.24 -5.66 -7.92
C LYS A 122 -19.34 -4.86 -7.21
N HIS A 123 -19.75 -3.74 -7.75
CA HIS A 123 -20.85 -2.98 -7.22
C HIS A 123 -22.19 -3.51 -7.74
N ASP A 124 -23.06 -3.88 -6.80
CA ASP A 124 -24.47 -4.19 -6.98
C ASP A 124 -25.24 -3.40 -5.90
N PRO A 125 -26.01 -2.35 -6.28
CA PRO A 125 -26.68 -1.49 -5.31
C PRO A 125 -27.75 -2.23 -4.50
N ASP A 126 -28.25 -3.37 -4.99
CA ASP A 126 -29.28 -4.16 -4.31
C ASP A 126 -28.70 -5.27 -3.41
N ALA A 127 -27.39 -5.44 -3.41
CA ALA A 127 -26.71 -6.44 -2.59
C ALA A 127 -26.93 -6.14 -1.09
N LYS A 128 -27.29 -7.20 -0.37
CA LYS A 128 -27.46 -7.20 1.10
C LYS A 128 -26.67 -8.35 1.67
N GLY A 129 -26.01 -8.09 2.81
CA GLY A 129 -25.21 -9.06 3.54
C GLY A 129 -25.04 -8.61 4.99
N THR A 130 -24.66 -9.54 5.85
CA THR A 130 -24.46 -9.31 7.28
C THR A 130 -23.13 -9.85 7.80
N ALA A 131 -22.41 -10.62 6.99
CA ALA A 131 -21.17 -11.25 7.43
C ALA A 131 -20.13 -10.23 7.91
N TRP A 132 -19.90 -9.17 7.16
CA TRP A 132 -18.99 -8.11 7.56
C TRP A 132 -19.43 -7.39 8.84
N ARG A 133 -20.73 -7.12 8.98
CA ARG A 133 -21.26 -6.51 10.20
C ARG A 133 -21.03 -7.41 11.42
N ASN A 134 -21.40 -8.68 11.33
CA ASN A 134 -21.24 -9.64 12.40
C ASN A 134 -19.77 -9.84 12.78
N PHE A 135 -18.90 -9.92 11.79
CA PHE A 135 -17.47 -10.04 12.00
C PHE A 135 -16.89 -8.80 12.67
N LEU A 136 -17.20 -7.60 12.19
CA LEU A 136 -16.73 -6.34 12.79
C LEU A 136 -17.23 -6.17 14.23
N GLU A 137 -18.51 -6.49 14.52
CA GLU A 137 -19.04 -6.50 15.90
C GLU A 137 -18.23 -7.43 16.81
N SER A 138 -17.76 -8.57 16.29
CA SER A 138 -17.02 -9.54 17.10
C SER A 138 -15.57 -9.14 17.39
N VAL A 139 -14.91 -8.36 16.53
CA VAL A 139 -13.48 -8.05 16.63
C VAL A 139 -13.19 -6.62 17.06
N MET A 140 -14.10 -5.67 16.84
CA MET A 140 -13.94 -4.28 17.28
C MET A 140 -14.10 -4.15 18.81
N PRO A 141 -13.54 -3.09 19.42
CA PRO A 141 -13.81 -2.79 20.83
C PRO A 141 -15.31 -2.60 21.10
N ASP A 142 -15.77 -2.98 22.30
CA ASP A 142 -17.20 -2.91 22.67
C ASP A 142 -17.79 -1.50 22.55
N ASP A 143 -17.00 -0.46 22.75
CA ASP A 143 -17.40 0.95 22.60
C ASP A 143 -17.32 1.45 21.15
N ALA A 144 -16.85 0.63 20.22
CA ALA A 144 -16.68 0.95 18.81
C ALA A 144 -17.73 0.27 17.92
N GLY A 145 -17.94 -1.04 18.12
CA GLY A 145 -18.86 -1.86 17.32
C GLY A 145 -18.56 -1.86 15.83
N ALA A 146 -19.48 -2.43 15.04
CA ALA A 146 -19.34 -2.45 13.58
C ALA A 146 -19.29 -1.06 12.95
N THR A 147 -19.87 -0.04 13.57
CA THR A 147 -19.90 1.33 13.05
C THR A 147 -18.50 1.86 12.81
N VAL A 148 -17.61 1.77 13.80
CA VAL A 148 -16.21 2.19 13.66
C VAL A 148 -15.47 1.30 12.66
N GLY A 149 -15.81 0.00 12.60
CA GLY A 149 -15.29 -0.90 11.58
C GLY A 149 -15.63 -0.47 10.16
N PHE A 150 -16.87 -0.07 9.89
CA PHE A 150 -17.27 0.48 8.60
C PHE A 150 -16.64 1.84 8.31
N GLU A 151 -16.50 2.73 9.28
CA GLU A 151 -15.78 3.99 9.13
C GLU A 151 -14.29 3.75 8.78
N LEU A 152 -13.66 2.76 9.41
CA LEU A 152 -12.30 2.33 9.09
C LEU A 152 -12.19 1.83 7.65
N LEU A 153 -13.10 0.97 7.21
CA LEU A 153 -13.14 0.47 5.84
C LEU A 153 -13.43 1.58 4.83
N ALA A 154 -14.34 2.49 5.16
CA ALA A 154 -14.60 3.69 4.36
C ALA A 154 -13.34 4.58 4.25
N TYR A 155 -12.60 4.74 5.35
CA TYR A 155 -11.33 5.45 5.38
C TYR A 155 -10.29 4.82 4.44
N LEU A 156 -10.15 3.49 4.44
CA LEU A 156 -9.22 2.77 3.57
C LEU A 156 -9.65 2.80 2.10
N LEU A 157 -10.95 2.69 1.82
CA LEU A 157 -11.52 2.63 0.48
C LEU A 157 -11.60 3.98 -0.20
N GLY A 158 -11.91 5.00 0.53
CA GLY A 158 -12.05 6.34 -0.01
C GLY A 158 -10.71 6.98 -0.39
N LEU A 159 -10.76 8.16 -1.00
CA LEU A 159 -9.62 8.90 -1.56
C LEU A 159 -9.49 10.33 -0.98
N ALA A 160 -10.00 10.57 0.23
CA ALA A 160 -10.07 11.90 0.82
C ALA A 160 -8.70 12.61 0.92
N LYS A 161 -8.73 13.94 0.74
CA LYS A 161 -7.53 14.80 0.66
C LYS A 161 -6.71 14.88 1.94
N ASP A 162 -7.34 14.71 3.11
CA ASP A 162 -6.73 14.99 4.42
C ASP A 162 -6.39 13.73 5.21
N ARG A 163 -5.98 12.66 4.52
CA ARG A 163 -5.68 11.38 5.15
C ARG A 163 -4.28 11.35 5.73
N ARG A 164 -4.20 11.78 6.95
CA ARG A 164 -2.93 11.93 7.67
C ARG A 164 -2.73 10.89 8.76
N LYS A 165 -3.45 9.76 8.69
CA LYS A 165 -3.41 8.75 9.75
C LYS A 165 -2.96 7.39 9.23
N ALA A 166 -2.10 6.75 9.98
CA ALA A 166 -1.82 5.33 9.85
C ALA A 166 -2.68 4.54 10.84
N ILE A 167 -2.98 3.30 10.51
CA ILE A 167 -3.81 2.42 11.34
C ILE A 167 -2.91 1.41 12.03
N TYR A 168 -3.16 1.17 13.32
CA TYR A 168 -2.48 0.14 14.08
C TYR A 168 -3.48 -0.74 14.83
N PHE A 169 -3.53 -2.03 14.47
CA PHE A 169 -4.29 -3.05 15.19
C PHE A 169 -3.44 -3.61 16.33
N TYR A 170 -3.84 -3.30 17.55
CA TYR A 170 -3.11 -3.64 18.76
C TYR A 170 -3.84 -4.69 19.57
N GLY A 171 -3.17 -5.78 19.91
CA GLY A 171 -3.78 -6.83 20.76
C GLY A 171 -3.00 -8.14 20.70
N GLY A 172 -3.32 -9.03 21.64
CA GLY A 172 -2.70 -10.35 21.74
C GLY A 172 -2.97 -11.29 20.55
N PRO A 173 -2.45 -12.50 20.58
CA PRO A 173 -2.75 -13.51 19.55
C PRO A 173 -4.22 -13.92 19.59
N ASN A 174 -4.74 -14.46 18.49
CA ASN A 174 -6.11 -14.99 18.34
C ASN A 174 -7.22 -13.94 18.65
N THR A 175 -6.99 -12.69 18.29
CA THR A 175 -7.97 -11.60 18.48
C THR A 175 -8.64 -11.14 17.20
N GLY A 176 -8.42 -11.83 16.07
CA GLY A 176 -9.04 -11.51 14.77
C GLY A 176 -8.28 -10.50 13.92
N LYS A 177 -7.17 -9.89 14.38
CA LYS A 177 -6.38 -8.91 13.60
C LYS A 177 -5.96 -9.44 12.23
N SER A 178 -5.32 -10.61 12.19
CA SER A 178 -4.84 -11.20 10.94
C SER A 178 -6.00 -11.55 10.00
N THR A 179 -7.10 -12.07 10.53
CA THR A 179 -8.30 -12.37 9.76
C THR A 179 -8.87 -11.10 9.10
N LEU A 180 -8.95 -9.99 9.84
CA LEU A 180 -9.41 -8.72 9.29
C LEU A 180 -8.45 -8.22 8.20
N ILE A 181 -7.14 -8.25 8.45
CA ILE A 181 -6.13 -7.83 7.48
C ILE A 181 -6.20 -8.69 6.21
N ASP A 182 -6.23 -10.01 6.34
CA ASP A 182 -6.27 -10.93 5.19
C ASP A 182 -7.51 -10.67 4.32
N ASN A 183 -8.68 -10.44 4.93
CA ASN A 183 -9.90 -10.16 4.18
C ASN A 183 -9.92 -8.74 3.57
N ILE A 184 -9.27 -7.76 4.19
CA ILE A 184 -9.03 -6.45 3.57
C ILE A 184 -8.11 -6.61 2.35
N VAL A 185 -7.00 -7.34 2.47
CA VAL A 185 -6.04 -7.52 1.38
C VAL A 185 -6.62 -8.40 0.27
N GLU A 186 -7.03 -9.62 0.57
CA GLU A 186 -7.41 -10.60 -0.43
C GLU A 186 -8.84 -10.44 -0.94
N GLY A 187 -9.75 -9.90 -0.10
CA GLY A 187 -11.15 -9.68 -0.47
C GLY A 187 -11.41 -8.33 -1.12
N ILE A 188 -10.75 -7.28 -0.67
CA ILE A 188 -11.06 -5.91 -1.07
C ILE A 188 -10.02 -5.31 -2.02
N PHE A 189 -8.75 -5.22 -1.59
CA PHE A 189 -7.71 -4.51 -2.36
C PHE A 189 -7.03 -5.37 -3.41
N GLY A 190 -6.72 -6.61 -3.10
CA GLY A 190 -5.87 -7.49 -3.91
C GLY A 190 -4.37 -7.20 -3.74
N GLU A 191 -3.55 -8.22 -3.93
CA GLU A 191 -2.09 -8.16 -3.80
C GLU A 191 -1.45 -7.14 -4.76
N SER A 192 -2.03 -6.93 -5.95
CA SER A 192 -1.53 -5.94 -6.91
C SER A 192 -1.61 -4.50 -6.39
N ASN A 193 -2.55 -4.19 -5.50
CA ASN A 193 -2.73 -2.87 -4.88
C ASN A 193 -2.05 -2.75 -3.51
N THR A 194 -1.53 -3.85 -3.00
CA THR A 194 -0.98 -3.93 -1.64
C THR A 194 0.54 -4.10 -1.67
N ARG A 195 1.21 -3.62 -0.62
CA ARG A 195 2.61 -3.92 -0.30
C ARG A 195 2.69 -4.35 1.16
N HIS A 196 3.71 -5.15 1.46
CA HIS A 196 3.93 -5.72 2.79
C HIS A 196 5.29 -5.24 3.33
N ILE A 197 5.38 -3.94 3.68
CA ILE A 197 6.64 -3.31 4.06
C ILE A 197 6.54 -2.80 5.48
N ALA A 198 7.46 -3.25 6.34
CA ALA A 198 7.56 -2.76 7.70
C ALA A 198 7.96 -1.28 7.74
N LEU A 199 7.49 -0.55 8.74
CA LEU A 199 7.76 0.87 8.90
C LEU A 199 9.26 1.17 9.01
N GLN A 200 10.02 0.34 9.74
CA GLN A 200 11.48 0.42 9.84
C GLN A 200 12.18 0.35 8.48
N LYS A 201 11.63 -0.46 7.56
CA LYS A 201 12.18 -0.59 6.21
C LYS A 201 11.86 0.61 5.35
N LEU A 202 10.67 1.20 5.47
CA LEU A 202 10.31 2.44 4.79
C LEU A 202 11.20 3.60 5.21
N GLU A 203 11.51 3.71 6.51
CA GLU A 203 12.41 4.76 7.03
C GLU A 203 13.84 4.62 6.51
N SER A 204 14.35 3.39 6.34
CA SER A 204 15.76 3.15 6.05
C SER A 204 16.12 2.92 4.58
N CYS A 205 15.14 2.75 3.65
CA CYS A 205 15.41 2.26 2.30
C CYS A 205 14.61 3.00 1.22
N SER A 206 15.28 3.76 0.35
CA SER A 206 14.68 4.48 -0.77
C SER A 206 14.02 3.55 -1.81
N PHE A 207 14.58 2.36 -2.03
CA PHE A 207 14.00 1.35 -2.91
C PHE A 207 12.65 0.84 -2.39
N ALA A 208 12.53 0.64 -1.08
CA ALA A 208 11.26 0.21 -0.47
C ALA A 208 10.16 1.30 -0.62
N ARG A 209 10.55 2.57 -0.61
CA ARG A 209 9.60 3.68 -0.84
C ARG A 209 9.05 3.69 -2.27
N ALA A 210 9.87 3.33 -3.27
CA ALA A 210 9.43 3.24 -4.65
C ALA A 210 8.29 2.23 -4.84
N ASP A 211 8.26 1.17 -4.03
CA ASP A 211 7.20 0.17 -4.07
C ASP A 211 5.83 0.70 -3.62
N LEU A 212 5.78 1.85 -2.94
CA LEU A 212 4.52 2.52 -2.58
C LEU A 212 3.88 3.27 -3.75
N PHE A 213 4.65 3.56 -4.81
CA PHE A 213 4.13 4.26 -5.98
C PHE A 213 2.97 3.48 -6.60
N GLY A 214 1.85 4.16 -6.81
CA GLY A 214 0.67 3.54 -7.41
C GLY A 214 -0.04 2.52 -6.52
N ARG A 215 0.33 2.34 -5.25
CA ARG A 215 -0.35 1.39 -4.35
C ARG A 215 -1.43 2.10 -3.52
N ARG A 216 -2.43 1.32 -3.13
CA ARG A 216 -3.52 1.81 -2.27
C ARG A 216 -3.26 1.51 -0.81
N LEU A 217 -2.57 0.42 -0.50
CA LEU A 217 -2.40 -0.07 0.84
C LEU A 217 -0.97 -0.60 1.05
N ASN A 218 -0.35 -0.24 2.15
CA ASN A 218 0.82 -0.92 2.68
C ASN A 218 0.45 -1.57 4.01
N VAL A 219 0.67 -2.87 4.12
CA VAL A 219 0.35 -3.67 5.30
C VAL A 219 1.62 -4.23 5.92
N CYS A 220 1.69 -4.26 7.24
CA CYS A 220 2.63 -5.11 7.94
C CYS A 220 1.90 -5.76 9.11
N ALA A 221 1.51 -7.01 8.94
CA ALA A 221 0.66 -7.74 9.86
C ALA A 221 1.32 -8.09 11.21
N ASP A 222 2.64 -8.02 11.28
CA ASP A 222 3.41 -8.15 12.52
C ASP A 222 4.56 -7.13 12.48
N LEU A 223 4.28 -5.94 13.02
CA LEU A 223 5.27 -4.88 13.07
C LEU A 223 6.39 -5.27 14.04
N PRO A 224 7.66 -5.30 13.58
CA PRO A 224 8.77 -5.65 14.46
C PRO A 224 8.83 -4.77 15.71
N ALA A 225 9.03 -5.40 16.88
CA ALA A 225 9.20 -4.72 18.16
C ALA A 225 10.58 -4.03 18.31
N GLN A 226 11.09 -3.48 17.21
CA GLN A 226 12.35 -2.74 17.18
C GLN A 226 12.08 -1.24 17.18
N PRO A 227 12.85 -0.44 17.93
CA PRO A 227 12.72 1.00 17.92
C PRO A 227 12.85 1.59 16.51
N LEU A 228 11.98 2.55 16.19
CA LEU A 228 12.11 3.34 14.98
C LEU A 228 13.32 4.29 15.13
N LYS A 229 14.26 4.21 14.20
CA LYS A 229 15.44 5.08 14.14
C LYS A 229 15.12 6.52 13.72
N GLY A 230 13.95 6.72 13.14
CA GLY A 230 13.44 7.99 12.68
C GLY A 230 11.97 7.89 12.33
N VAL A 231 11.30 9.04 12.20
CA VAL A 231 9.86 9.12 11.88
C VAL A 231 9.58 10.12 10.76
N SER A 232 10.62 10.55 10.05
CA SER A 232 10.51 11.58 9.01
C SER A 232 9.75 11.06 7.78
N VAL A 233 10.06 9.86 7.33
CA VAL A 233 9.41 9.24 6.18
C VAL A 233 7.94 8.90 6.50
N PHE A 234 7.67 8.40 7.70
CA PHE A 234 6.30 8.22 8.17
C PHE A 234 5.49 9.51 8.10
N LYS A 235 6.07 10.62 8.59
CA LYS A 235 5.42 11.94 8.55
C LYS A 235 5.21 12.42 7.12
N GLN A 236 6.16 12.20 6.21
CA GLN A 236 6.02 12.52 4.79
C GLN A 236 4.88 11.71 4.14
N ILE A 237 4.84 10.38 4.33
CA ILE A 237 3.80 9.53 3.77
C ILE A 237 2.42 9.95 4.28
N THR A 238 2.26 10.09 5.59
CA THR A 238 0.99 10.47 6.21
C THR A 238 0.64 11.94 5.96
N GLY A 239 1.62 12.81 5.71
CA GLY A 239 1.42 14.21 5.35
C GLY A 239 1.00 14.40 3.89
N GLY A 240 1.21 13.39 3.04
CA GLY A 240 1.04 13.54 1.60
C GLY A 240 2.14 14.40 0.98
N ASP A 241 3.31 14.46 1.62
CA ASP A 241 4.45 15.21 1.13
C ASP A 241 5.13 14.46 -0.01
N ARG A 242 5.77 15.22 -0.89
CA ARG A 242 6.56 14.68 -1.96
C ARG A 242 7.81 14.01 -1.41
N MET A 243 8.14 12.82 -1.89
CA MET A 243 9.29 12.06 -1.43
C MET A 243 10.10 11.48 -2.58
N TYR A 244 11.41 11.38 -2.37
CA TYR A 244 12.33 10.74 -3.30
C TYR A 244 12.34 9.22 -3.13
N ALA A 245 12.36 8.52 -4.27
CA ALA A 245 12.45 7.07 -4.33
C ALA A 245 13.35 6.62 -5.50
N GLU A 246 13.86 5.40 -5.40
CA GLU A 246 14.76 4.83 -6.39
C GLU A 246 14.26 3.45 -6.81
N ARG A 247 14.43 3.12 -8.10
CA ARG A 247 14.29 1.76 -8.60
C ARG A 247 15.65 1.23 -9.04
N LYS A 248 15.85 -0.06 -8.85
CA LYS A 248 17.11 -0.70 -9.22
C LYS A 248 17.35 -0.58 -10.72
N HIS A 249 18.49 -0.01 -11.08
CA HIS A 249 18.91 0.24 -12.48
C HIS A 249 18.04 1.26 -13.25
N GLU A 250 17.25 2.08 -12.55
CA GLU A 250 16.48 3.18 -13.11
C GLU A 250 16.88 4.51 -12.44
N GLN A 251 16.53 5.63 -13.08
CA GLN A 251 16.71 6.94 -12.43
C GLN A 251 15.77 7.09 -11.24
N GLY A 252 16.25 7.74 -10.19
CA GLY A 252 15.40 8.10 -9.05
C GLY A 252 14.33 9.10 -9.47
N PHE A 253 13.21 9.08 -8.77
CA PHE A 253 12.06 9.94 -9.06
C PHE A 253 11.38 10.41 -7.78
N ASP A 254 10.74 11.57 -7.87
CA ASP A 254 9.91 12.11 -6.80
C ASP A 254 8.44 11.81 -7.05
N PHE A 255 7.72 11.39 -6.02
CA PHE A 255 6.28 11.17 -6.08
C PHE A 255 5.61 11.52 -4.76
N THR A 256 4.29 11.69 -4.80
CA THR A 256 3.45 11.82 -3.60
C THR A 256 2.80 10.47 -3.31
N PRO A 257 3.07 9.84 -2.15
CA PRO A 257 2.43 8.58 -1.80
C PRO A 257 0.95 8.79 -1.49
N HIS A 258 0.12 7.92 -2.05
CA HIS A 258 -1.34 7.91 -1.81
C HIS A 258 -1.81 6.59 -1.19
N CYS A 259 -0.89 5.78 -0.68
CA CYS A 259 -1.22 4.53 -0.02
C CYS A 259 -1.60 4.76 1.45
N HIS A 260 -2.56 3.99 1.93
CA HIS A 260 -2.82 3.88 3.37
C HIS A 260 -1.76 3.01 4.03
N LEU A 261 -1.45 3.32 5.29
CA LEU A 261 -0.56 2.52 6.11
C LEU A 261 -1.40 1.77 7.16
N LEU A 262 -1.35 0.44 7.11
CA LEU A 262 -2.01 -0.46 8.04
C LEU A 262 -0.98 -1.39 8.66
N PHE A 263 -0.86 -1.33 9.96
CA PHE A 263 0.07 -2.15 10.73
C PHE A 263 -0.69 -2.94 11.80
N SER A 264 -0.14 -4.04 12.24
CA SER A 264 -0.60 -4.70 13.45
C SER A 264 0.57 -5.23 14.27
N GLY A 265 0.31 -5.50 15.53
CA GLY A 265 1.29 -6.08 16.44
C GLY A 265 0.70 -6.42 17.79
N ASN A 266 1.45 -7.22 18.55
CA ASN A 266 1.09 -7.64 19.89
C ASN A 266 1.62 -6.68 20.98
N GLY A 267 2.56 -5.83 20.62
CA GLY A 267 3.21 -4.83 21.48
C GLY A 267 2.98 -3.39 21.02
N PRO A 268 3.41 -2.42 21.82
CA PRO A 268 3.35 -1.01 21.45
C PRO A 268 4.34 -0.68 20.33
N ILE A 269 4.08 0.41 19.62
CA ILE A 269 5.04 1.01 18.69
C ILE A 269 6.13 1.69 19.51
N ILE A 270 7.38 1.32 19.24
CA ILE A 270 8.55 1.90 19.93
C ILE A 270 9.15 2.99 19.03
N ALA A 271 9.00 4.24 19.45
CA ALA A 271 9.45 5.41 18.68
C ALA A 271 10.04 6.49 19.62
N PRO A 272 11.25 6.26 20.19
CA PRO A 272 11.87 7.19 21.11
C PRO A 272 12.02 8.59 20.50
N GLY A 273 11.55 9.62 21.20
CA GLY A 273 11.68 11.01 20.76
C GLY A 273 10.83 11.42 19.55
N ALA A 274 9.85 10.61 19.16
CA ALA A 274 9.01 10.86 17.99
C ALA A 274 8.19 12.16 18.04
N GLY A 275 7.81 12.60 19.26
CA GLY A 275 7.01 13.82 19.51
C GLY A 275 5.54 13.68 19.14
N GLU A 276 4.73 14.66 19.57
CA GLU A 276 3.27 14.67 19.39
C GLU A 276 2.83 14.47 17.94
N ALA A 277 3.44 15.20 17.01
CA ALA A 277 3.09 15.15 15.59
C ALA A 277 3.24 13.75 14.96
N PHE A 278 3.95 12.83 15.56
CA PHE A 278 3.99 11.42 15.16
C PHE A 278 2.78 10.67 15.73
N TRP A 279 2.51 10.82 17.02
CA TRP A 279 1.43 10.11 17.70
C TRP A 279 0.05 10.53 17.22
N ASP A 280 -0.16 11.80 16.91
CA ASP A 280 -1.41 12.32 16.36
C ASP A 280 -1.78 11.73 14.99
N ARG A 281 -0.82 11.08 14.32
CA ARG A 281 -1.03 10.43 13.01
C ARG A 281 -1.41 8.96 13.10
N TRP A 282 -1.78 8.48 14.27
CA TRP A 282 -2.20 7.10 14.46
C TRP A 282 -3.69 6.98 14.80
N ILE A 283 -4.32 5.99 14.20
CA ILE A 283 -5.58 5.39 14.62
C ILE A 283 -5.22 4.05 15.22
N VAL A 284 -5.30 3.94 16.55
CA VAL A 284 -4.99 2.70 17.26
C VAL A 284 -6.29 2.00 17.64
N ILE A 285 -6.47 0.79 17.16
CA ILE A 285 -7.64 -0.03 17.44
C ILE A 285 -7.22 -1.21 18.32
N PRO A 286 -7.64 -1.22 19.58
CA PRO A 286 -7.37 -2.35 20.47
C PRO A 286 -8.27 -3.54 20.12
N PHE A 287 -7.67 -4.71 19.94
CA PHE A 287 -8.34 -6.00 19.75
C PHE A 287 -8.26 -6.77 21.07
N SER A 288 -9.30 -6.68 21.88
CA SER A 288 -9.35 -7.26 23.23
C SER A 288 -10.02 -8.64 23.29
N ASN A 289 -10.90 -8.94 22.32
CA ASN A 289 -11.65 -10.18 22.29
C ASN A 289 -10.75 -11.33 21.82
N THR A 290 -10.71 -12.43 22.58
CA THR A 290 -9.91 -13.60 22.24
C THR A 290 -10.81 -14.72 21.76
N PHE A 291 -10.52 -15.28 20.58
CA PHE A 291 -11.27 -16.36 19.98
C PHE A 291 -10.61 -17.70 20.29
N SER A 292 -11.36 -18.61 20.92
CA SER A 292 -10.88 -19.95 21.23
C SER A 292 -11.56 -20.97 20.33
N LYS A 293 -10.77 -21.92 19.80
CA LYS A 293 -11.28 -23.06 19.02
C LYS A 293 -12.24 -23.97 19.79
N SER A 294 -12.25 -23.88 21.11
CA SER A 294 -13.12 -24.68 21.97
C SER A 294 -14.52 -24.07 22.19
N THR A 295 -14.79 -22.89 21.65
CA THR A 295 -16.08 -22.22 21.82
C THR A 295 -17.09 -22.77 20.82
N ALA A 296 -18.31 -23.10 21.24
CA ALA A 296 -19.36 -23.67 20.38
C ALA A 296 -19.76 -22.76 19.20
N SER A 297 -19.45 -21.47 19.27
CA SER A 297 -19.68 -20.48 18.22
C SER A 297 -18.45 -20.22 17.33
N HIS A 298 -17.40 -21.06 17.42
CA HIS A 298 -16.20 -20.89 16.62
C HIS A 298 -16.47 -21.24 15.14
N ILE A 299 -16.33 -20.24 14.28
CA ILE A 299 -16.37 -20.42 12.82
C ILE A 299 -14.91 -20.70 12.37
N PRO A 300 -14.63 -21.78 11.64
CA PRO A 300 -13.32 -22.02 11.05
C PRO A 300 -12.87 -20.83 10.17
N LYS A 301 -11.58 -20.51 10.21
CA LYS A 301 -11.06 -19.35 9.46
C LYS A 301 -11.40 -19.43 7.97
N GLU A 302 -11.26 -20.61 7.37
CA GLU A 302 -11.50 -20.85 5.95
C GLU A 302 -12.98 -20.61 5.57
N GLU A 303 -13.90 -20.97 6.43
CA GLU A 303 -15.33 -20.75 6.24
C GLU A 303 -15.67 -19.25 6.37
N LEU A 304 -15.15 -18.59 7.41
CA LEU A 304 -15.31 -17.16 7.62
C LEU A 304 -14.69 -16.34 6.46
N ASP A 305 -13.48 -16.71 6.02
CA ASP A 305 -12.83 -16.04 4.89
C ASP A 305 -13.64 -16.22 3.59
N ALA A 306 -14.20 -17.41 3.35
CA ALA A 306 -15.06 -17.67 2.19
C ALA A 306 -16.35 -16.83 2.24
N GLU A 307 -16.97 -16.69 3.41
CA GLU A 307 -18.16 -15.85 3.61
C GLU A 307 -17.85 -14.37 3.41
N LEU A 308 -16.81 -13.84 4.06
CA LEU A 308 -16.41 -12.42 3.96
C LEU A 308 -15.97 -12.04 2.53
N ARG A 309 -15.45 -12.97 1.75
CA ARG A 309 -15.01 -12.74 0.35
C ARG A 309 -16.08 -13.10 -0.68
N ASP A 310 -17.26 -13.53 -0.25
CA ASP A 310 -18.38 -13.73 -1.17
C ASP A 310 -18.67 -12.43 -1.93
N PRO A 311 -18.82 -12.47 -3.27
CA PRO A 311 -19.03 -11.27 -4.08
C PRO A 311 -20.25 -10.44 -3.66
N ARG A 312 -21.28 -11.06 -3.11
CA ARG A 312 -22.48 -10.38 -2.63
C ARG A 312 -22.23 -9.68 -1.30
N GLU A 313 -21.53 -10.33 -0.38
CA GLU A 313 -21.11 -9.73 0.91
C GLU A 313 -20.15 -8.55 0.70
N LEU A 314 -19.20 -8.67 -0.23
CA LEU A 314 -18.31 -7.55 -0.59
C LEU A 314 -19.06 -6.39 -1.23
N SER A 315 -20.07 -6.66 -2.05
CA SER A 315 -20.92 -5.61 -2.60
C SER A 315 -21.79 -4.95 -1.53
N ALA A 316 -22.37 -5.73 -0.62
CA ALA A 316 -23.11 -5.23 0.53
C ALA A 316 -22.24 -4.37 1.44
N LEU A 317 -20.99 -4.80 1.72
CA LEU A 317 -19.99 -4.00 2.42
C LEU A 317 -19.77 -2.66 1.73
N LEU A 318 -19.60 -2.65 0.40
CA LEU A 318 -19.43 -1.41 -0.36
C LEU A 318 -20.64 -0.49 -0.20
N ASN A 319 -21.86 -1.03 -0.23
CA ASN A 319 -23.08 -0.26 -0.04
C ASN A 319 -23.17 0.39 1.36
N GLU A 320 -22.65 -0.28 2.41
CA GLU A 320 -22.58 0.26 3.76
C GLU A 320 -21.55 1.40 3.88
N VAL A 321 -20.41 1.31 3.19
CA VAL A 321 -19.33 2.29 3.32
C VAL A 321 -19.45 3.47 2.35
N LEU A 322 -20.16 3.35 1.24
CA LEU A 322 -20.33 4.44 0.26
C LEU A 322 -20.94 5.72 0.85
N PRO A 323 -22.00 5.68 1.67
CA PRO A 323 -22.52 6.88 2.33
C PRO A 323 -21.46 7.54 3.22
N ILE A 324 -20.70 6.76 3.97
CA ILE A 324 -19.64 7.25 4.86
C ILE A 324 -18.53 7.96 4.06
N ILE A 325 -18.14 7.38 2.89
CA ILE A 325 -17.15 7.98 2.00
C ILE A 325 -17.67 9.32 1.43
N ARG A 326 -18.94 9.36 0.99
CA ARG A 326 -19.56 10.57 0.42
C ARG A 326 -19.69 11.70 1.43
N GLU A 327 -20.03 11.37 2.67
CA GLU A 327 -20.11 12.32 3.79
C GLU A 327 -18.71 12.80 4.22
N GLY A 328 -17.65 12.12 3.81
CA GLY A 328 -16.29 12.40 4.25
C GLY A 328 -16.08 12.16 5.75
N ARG A 329 -16.86 11.23 6.33
CA ARG A 329 -16.84 10.94 7.76
C ARG A 329 -15.49 10.37 8.17
N GLU A 330 -14.94 10.92 9.25
CA GLU A 330 -13.71 10.42 9.87
C GLU A 330 -13.98 9.19 10.74
N VAL A 331 -12.92 8.41 11.01
CA VAL A 331 -13.00 7.29 11.95
C VAL A 331 -13.20 7.81 13.36
N THR A 332 -14.31 7.44 13.97
CA THR A 332 -14.64 7.80 15.35
C THR A 332 -13.58 7.27 16.31
N GLN A 333 -13.02 8.18 17.11
CA GLN A 333 -12.04 7.84 18.14
C GLN A 333 -12.74 7.57 19.47
N THR A 334 -12.95 6.30 19.80
CA THR A 334 -13.61 5.89 21.05
C THR A 334 -12.69 6.04 22.26
N ALA A 335 -13.23 5.86 23.47
CA ALA A 335 -12.46 5.93 24.70
C ALA A 335 -11.37 4.86 24.75
N SER A 336 -11.68 3.63 24.34
CA SER A 336 -10.73 2.52 24.30
C SER A 336 -9.57 2.78 23.31
N MET A 337 -9.87 3.34 22.14
CA MET A 337 -8.88 3.69 21.13
C MET A 337 -7.93 4.81 21.61
N LYS A 338 -8.47 5.85 22.24
CA LYS A 338 -7.68 6.93 22.85
C LYS A 338 -6.77 6.41 23.94
N GLN A 339 -7.29 5.57 24.85
CA GLN A 339 -6.50 4.96 25.91
C GLN A 339 -5.37 4.07 25.36
N ALA A 340 -5.63 3.32 24.27
CA ALA A 340 -4.61 2.51 23.63
C ALA A 340 -3.49 3.37 23.05
N LEU A 341 -3.83 4.46 22.38
CA LEU A 341 -2.85 5.42 21.85
C LEU A 341 -2.03 6.08 22.98
N ASP A 342 -2.67 6.50 24.06
CA ASP A 342 -2.00 7.12 25.22
C ASP A 342 -1.03 6.15 25.91
N ARG A 343 -1.38 4.86 25.98
CA ARG A 343 -0.47 3.82 26.50
C ARG A 343 0.76 3.66 25.61
N MET A 344 0.58 3.64 24.29
CA MET A 344 1.71 3.55 23.34
C MET A 344 2.64 4.75 23.46
N ARG A 345 2.05 5.94 23.55
CA ARG A 345 2.81 7.20 23.71
C ARG A 345 3.68 7.18 24.97
N ARG A 346 3.11 6.79 26.12
CA ARG A 346 3.86 6.67 27.39
C ARG A 346 5.00 5.66 27.27
N HIS A 347 4.78 4.50 26.68
CA HIS A 347 5.84 3.50 26.46
C HIS A 347 6.99 4.03 25.60
N GLY A 348 6.68 4.79 24.56
CA GLY A 348 7.71 5.41 23.73
C GLY A 348 8.56 6.45 24.48
N GLU A 349 7.96 7.15 25.46
CA GLU A 349 8.67 8.11 26.33
C GLU A 349 9.53 7.40 27.39
N GLU A 350 9.03 6.31 27.99
CA GLU A 350 9.76 5.51 28.99
C GLU A 350 11.02 4.87 28.39
N GLU A 351 10.98 4.37 27.18
CA GLU A 351 12.17 3.82 26.50
C GLU A 351 13.22 4.90 26.18
N LYS A 352 12.79 6.14 25.89
CA LYS A 352 13.71 7.27 25.74
C LYS A 352 14.51 7.52 27.02
N THR A 353 13.85 7.48 28.17
CA THR A 353 14.50 7.68 29.47
C THR A 353 15.50 6.56 29.79
N ALA A 354 15.20 5.33 29.42
CA ALA A 354 16.10 4.19 29.62
C ALA A 354 17.34 4.23 28.70
N ASP A 355 17.23 4.73 27.47
CA ASP A 355 18.36 4.93 26.57
C ASP A 355 19.21 6.16 26.97
N GLU A 356 18.60 7.23 27.43
CA GLU A 356 19.30 8.39 27.97
C GLU A 356 20.09 8.05 29.24
N GLN A 357 19.63 7.12 30.05
CA GLN A 357 20.36 6.63 31.23
C GLN A 357 21.54 5.72 30.89
N LYS A 358 21.55 5.07 29.71
CA LYS A 358 22.70 4.28 29.25
C LYS A 358 23.84 5.12 28.66
N VAL A 359 23.58 6.39 28.35
CA VAL A 359 24.59 7.37 27.90
C VAL A 359 25.10 8.19 29.10
N VAL A 360 25.37 7.55 30.22
CA VAL A 360 26.18 8.16 31.26
C VAL A 360 27.63 7.95 30.85
N PHE A 361 28.26 9.01 30.35
CA PHE A 361 29.68 9.06 30.12
C PHE A 361 30.43 8.57 31.37
N PRO A 362 31.43 7.70 31.26
CA PRO A 362 32.30 7.41 32.39
C PRO A 362 32.92 8.73 32.88
N PRO A 363 33.09 8.91 34.19
CA PRO A 363 33.71 10.13 34.72
C PRO A 363 35.08 10.29 34.07
N ALA A 364 35.40 11.50 33.64
CA ALA A 364 36.70 11.85 33.12
C ALA A 364 37.76 11.43 34.15
N ALA A 365 38.62 10.53 33.75
CA ALA A 365 39.78 10.14 34.57
C ALA A 365 40.64 11.38 34.79
N GLY A 366 40.88 11.67 36.05
CA GLY A 366 41.62 12.87 36.49
C GLY A 366 43.02 12.91 35.91
N ASP A 367 43.52 14.11 35.79
CA ASP A 367 44.86 14.48 35.43
C ASP A 367 45.91 13.65 36.18
N GLY A 368 46.68 12.88 35.42
CA GLY A 368 47.88 12.19 35.87
C GLY A 368 48.87 12.21 34.74
N ALA A 369 49.79 13.15 34.82
CA ALA A 369 50.91 13.29 33.90
C ALA A 369 51.79 12.02 33.83
N ALA A 370 52.05 11.52 32.61
CA ALA A 370 53.27 10.75 32.32
C ALA A 370 53.63 10.97 30.85
N GLU A 371 54.77 11.61 30.66
CA GLU A 371 55.51 11.70 29.42
C GLU A 371 55.91 10.31 28.92
N GLY A 372 55.70 10.02 27.64
CA GLY A 372 56.10 8.75 27.02
C GLY A 372 56.11 8.83 25.51
N GLN A 373 57.24 9.10 24.97
CA GLN A 373 57.82 8.94 23.62
C GLN A 373 56.95 8.33 22.53
N TRP A 374 56.85 9.06 21.43
CA TRP A 374 56.32 8.64 20.14
C TRP A 374 57.39 7.90 19.35
N GLU A 375 57.22 6.63 19.07
CA GLU A 375 57.92 5.89 18.00
C GLU A 375 56.97 5.73 16.81
N GLU A 376 57.44 6.19 15.64
CA GLU A 376 56.77 5.95 14.36
C GLU A 376 56.98 4.50 13.91
N PRO A 377 56.00 3.82 13.31
CA PRO A 377 56.24 2.57 12.60
C PRO A 377 56.64 2.84 11.16
N ILE A 378 57.74 2.23 10.82
CA ILE A 378 58.38 2.10 9.50
C ILE A 378 57.40 1.44 8.51
N ARG A 379 57.36 1.98 7.30
CA ARG A 379 56.74 1.37 6.10
C ARG A 379 57.64 0.23 5.62
N ASP A 380 57.01 -0.89 5.29
CA ASP A 380 57.34 -1.74 4.15
C ASP A 380 56.04 -2.28 3.52
#